data_22f0b3108a2861d4dba16c5c782c20ae
#
_entry.id   22f0b3108a2861d4dba16c5c782c20ae
#
_cell.length_a   1.000
_cell.length_b   1.000
_cell.length_c   1.000
_cell.angle_alpha   90.00
_cell.angle_beta   90.00
_cell.angle_gamma   90.00
#
_symmetry.space_group_name_H-M   'P 1'
#
loop_
_entity.id
_entity.type
_entity.pdbx_description
1 polymer ?
#
loop_
_entity_poly.entity_id
_entity_poly.type
_entity_poly.pdbx_seq_one_letter_code
_entity_poly.pdbx_strand_id
1 'polypeptide(L)'
;IFAYHQRIRLYSIRAAFGFGSMMAIWSCLAFHLAQAPFFSGSEMVGTLGACGIAGAIAASGIGKLVPRYGIRKLSLYGAVLQIIAWSIANLYGDTYTGLIIAIILVDIGLQCQQLSNQSGCIQEIPEAANRANTIFMTTYFIGGSLGTYCAGIAWTQIGWLGVCAIGTVFAIISLCISVCNKK
;
A
#
# COMPACT_ATOMS: atom_id res chain seq x y z
N ILE A 1 0.36 13.96 -20.88
CA ILE A 1 -0.41 14.15 -19.63
C ILE A 1 0.53 14.05 -18.42
N PHE A 2 1.19 12.92 -18.17
CA PHE A 2 2.04 12.72 -16.98
C PHE A 2 3.14 13.82 -16.83
N ALA A 3 3.81 14.20 -17.91
CA ALA A 3 4.85 15.23 -17.88
C ALA A 3 4.30 16.63 -17.62
N TYR A 4 3.11 16.94 -18.13
CA TYR A 4 2.53 18.30 -18.08
C TYR A 4 1.65 18.55 -16.86
N HIS A 5 1.05 17.51 -16.26
CA HIS A 5 0.15 17.63 -15.11
C HIS A 5 0.82 17.21 -13.81
N GLN A 6 1.35 18.18 -13.08
CA GLN A 6 2.07 17.93 -11.83
C GLN A 6 1.23 17.16 -10.79
N ARG A 7 -0.06 17.44 -10.69
CA ARG A 7 -0.96 16.77 -9.72
C ARG A 7 -1.17 15.32 -10.07
N ILE A 8 -1.39 14.96 -11.35
CA ILE A 8 -1.52 13.57 -11.78
C ILE A 8 -0.26 12.78 -11.44
N ARG A 9 0.92 13.36 -11.74
CA ARG A 9 2.21 12.74 -11.39
C ARG A 9 2.33 12.50 -9.89
N LEU A 10 1.96 13.49 -9.08
CA LEU A 10 1.99 13.41 -7.62
C LEU A 10 1.06 12.33 -7.07
N TYR A 11 -0.20 12.31 -7.49
CA TYR A 11 -1.17 11.32 -7.07
C TYR A 11 -0.73 9.91 -7.47
N SER A 12 -0.25 9.74 -8.70
CA SER A 12 0.19 8.44 -9.21
C SER A 12 1.41 7.91 -8.47
N ILE A 13 2.46 8.74 -8.27
CA ILE A 13 3.69 8.32 -7.57
C ILE A 13 3.40 8.01 -6.10
N ARG A 14 2.60 8.83 -5.44
CA ARG A 14 2.23 8.62 -4.04
C ARG A 14 1.50 7.29 -3.84
N ALA A 15 0.51 6.99 -4.69
CA ALA A 15 -0.22 5.73 -4.65
C ALA A 15 0.67 4.53 -5.04
N ALA A 16 1.62 4.72 -5.96
CA ALA A 16 2.59 3.71 -6.36
C ALA A 16 3.45 3.24 -5.18
N PHE A 17 3.94 4.16 -4.36
CA PHE A 17 4.68 3.82 -3.14
C PHE A 17 3.77 3.16 -2.09
N GLY A 18 2.52 3.61 -1.93
CA GLY A 18 1.55 2.94 -1.07
C GLY A 18 1.28 1.49 -1.48
N PHE A 19 1.14 1.24 -2.78
CA PHE A 19 0.95 -0.11 -3.32
C PHE A 19 2.22 -0.95 -3.23
N GLY A 20 3.39 -0.38 -3.50
CA GLY A 20 4.66 -1.06 -3.29
C GLY A 20 4.87 -1.49 -1.84
N SER A 21 4.46 -0.65 -0.88
CA SER A 21 4.45 -1.00 0.54
C SER A 21 3.57 -2.24 0.81
N MET A 22 2.34 -2.29 0.29
CA MET A 22 1.46 -3.43 0.47
C MET A 22 1.99 -4.69 -0.26
N MET A 23 2.49 -4.55 -1.48
CA MET A 23 3.04 -5.67 -2.22
C MET A 23 4.25 -6.31 -1.55
N ALA A 24 5.01 -5.56 -0.74
CA ALA A 24 6.13 -6.09 0.01
C ALA A 24 5.70 -7.20 1.00
N ILE A 25 4.57 -7.02 1.72
CA ILE A 25 4.09 -8.06 2.65
C ILE A 25 3.59 -9.29 1.90
N TRP A 26 2.74 -9.09 0.88
CA TRP A 26 2.14 -10.20 0.14
C TRP A 26 3.15 -11.04 -0.64
N SER A 27 4.21 -10.41 -1.18
CA SER A 27 5.23 -11.13 -1.95
C SER A 27 6.10 -12.07 -1.10
N CYS A 28 6.31 -11.76 0.17
CA CYS A 28 7.19 -12.52 1.05
C CYS A 28 6.45 -13.31 2.15
N LEU A 29 5.12 -13.13 2.29
CA LEU A 29 4.32 -13.76 3.34
C LEU A 29 4.43 -15.29 3.34
N ALA A 30 4.40 -15.92 2.16
CA ALA A 30 4.52 -17.36 2.03
C ALA A 30 5.87 -17.89 2.57
N PHE A 31 6.95 -17.16 2.27
CA PHE A 31 8.29 -17.52 2.75
C PHE A 31 8.40 -17.35 4.27
N HIS A 32 7.78 -16.33 4.82
CA HIS A 32 7.76 -16.08 6.27
C HIS A 32 6.97 -17.17 7.01
N LEU A 33 5.81 -17.55 6.50
CA LEU A 33 4.97 -18.59 7.09
C LEU A 33 5.59 -20.00 6.97
N ALA A 34 6.45 -20.24 5.98
CA ALA A 34 7.14 -21.51 5.81
C ALA A 34 8.27 -21.74 6.84
N GLN A 35 8.71 -20.69 7.54
CA GLN A 35 9.77 -20.75 8.55
C GLN A 35 9.23 -20.77 9.98
N ALA A 36 10.16 -20.95 10.95
CA ALA A 36 9.82 -20.79 12.36
C ALA A 36 9.26 -19.38 12.64
N PRO A 37 8.29 -19.23 13.52
CA PRO A 37 7.66 -20.25 14.37
C PRO A 37 6.46 -20.99 13.74
N PHE A 38 6.06 -20.62 12.51
CA PHE A 38 4.80 -21.06 11.92
C PHE A 38 4.88 -22.47 11.30
N PHE A 39 5.92 -22.75 10.50
CA PHE A 39 6.06 -23.98 9.71
C PHE A 39 4.80 -24.34 8.93
N SER A 40 4.10 -23.32 8.40
CA SER A 40 2.81 -23.46 7.73
C SER A 40 2.97 -23.47 6.21
N GLY A 41 2.10 -24.22 5.54
CA GLY A 41 2.06 -24.27 4.08
C GLY A 41 1.30 -23.08 3.46
N SER A 42 1.21 -23.13 2.12
CA SER A 42 0.50 -22.12 1.32
C SER A 42 -0.99 -21.96 1.65
N GLU A 43 -1.61 -22.96 2.29
CA GLU A 43 -3.00 -22.91 2.75
C GLU A 43 -3.23 -21.76 3.74
N MET A 44 -2.25 -21.50 4.61
CA MET A 44 -2.34 -20.41 5.57
C MET A 44 -2.26 -19.03 4.89
N VAL A 45 -1.50 -18.90 3.80
CA VAL A 45 -1.49 -17.68 2.98
C VAL A 45 -2.88 -17.40 2.42
N GLY A 46 -3.56 -18.44 1.93
CA GLY A 46 -4.94 -18.33 1.45
C GLY A 46 -5.92 -17.90 2.55
N THR A 47 -5.77 -18.46 3.75
CA THR A 47 -6.56 -18.08 4.93
C THR A 47 -6.32 -16.62 5.31
N LEU A 48 -5.07 -16.16 5.34
CA LEU A 48 -4.74 -14.77 5.59
C LEU A 48 -5.22 -13.86 4.45
N GLY A 49 -5.31 -14.39 3.22
CA GLY A 49 -5.93 -13.70 2.07
C GLY A 49 -7.38 -13.28 2.32
N ALA A 50 -8.12 -14.05 3.15
CA ALA A 50 -9.47 -13.67 3.57
C ALA A 50 -9.50 -12.35 4.36
N CYS A 51 -8.38 -11.95 5.00
CA CYS A 51 -8.27 -10.63 5.65
C CYS A 51 -8.41 -9.48 4.63
N GLY A 52 -8.09 -9.71 3.34
CA GLY A 52 -8.31 -8.75 2.26
C GLY A 52 -9.79 -8.36 2.08
N ILE A 53 -10.73 -9.20 2.55
CA ILE A 53 -12.16 -8.87 2.58
C ILE A 53 -12.40 -7.61 3.44
N ALA A 54 -11.66 -7.46 4.54
CA ALA A 54 -11.73 -6.26 5.37
C ALA A 54 -11.32 -4.99 4.59
N GLY A 55 -10.28 -5.09 3.76
CA GLY A 55 -9.88 -4.03 2.84
C GLY A 55 -10.99 -3.68 1.82
N ALA A 56 -11.64 -4.68 1.24
CA ALA A 56 -12.74 -4.49 0.29
C ALA A 56 -13.96 -3.82 0.95
N ILE A 57 -14.31 -4.22 2.17
CA ILE A 57 -15.38 -3.57 2.95
C ILE A 57 -15.00 -2.12 3.25
N ALA A 58 -13.78 -1.88 3.69
CA ALA A 58 -13.28 -0.54 3.97
C ALA A 58 -13.31 0.35 2.72
N ALA A 59 -12.97 -0.18 1.54
CA ALA A 59 -12.98 0.56 0.28
C ALA A 59 -14.34 1.21 -0.02
N SER A 60 -15.45 0.50 0.26
CA SER A 60 -16.80 1.01 0.04
C SER A 60 -17.14 2.22 0.91
N GLY A 61 -16.60 2.26 2.13
CA GLY A 61 -16.71 3.40 3.05
C GLY A 61 -15.78 4.55 2.68
N ILE A 62 -14.53 4.22 2.37
CA ILE A 62 -13.47 5.20 2.06
C ILE A 62 -13.84 6.06 0.84
N GLY A 63 -14.41 5.46 -0.22
CA GLY A 63 -14.86 6.21 -1.39
C GLY A 63 -15.80 7.36 -1.06
N LYS A 64 -16.68 7.19 -0.06
CA LYS A 64 -17.60 8.21 0.44
C LYS A 64 -16.91 9.28 1.29
N LEU A 65 -15.74 8.98 1.83
CA LEU A 65 -14.95 9.90 2.66
C LEU A 65 -14.07 10.86 1.84
N VAL A 66 -13.76 10.52 0.59
CA VAL A 66 -12.94 11.37 -0.29
C VAL A 66 -13.49 12.79 -0.43
N PRO A 67 -14.80 13.01 -0.73
CA PRO A 67 -15.35 14.35 -0.81
C PRO A 67 -15.32 15.12 0.52
N ARG A 68 -15.42 14.40 1.65
CA ARG A 68 -15.50 14.99 3.01
C ARG A 68 -14.13 15.41 3.56
N TYR A 69 -13.12 14.56 3.42
CA TYR A 69 -11.80 14.77 4.01
C TYR A 69 -10.76 15.29 3.01
N GLY A 70 -11.01 15.12 1.73
CA GLY A 70 -10.12 15.49 0.66
C GLY A 70 -8.99 14.47 0.43
N ILE A 71 -8.46 14.49 -0.79
CA ILE A 71 -7.48 13.52 -1.31
C ILE A 71 -6.24 13.46 -0.43
N ARG A 72 -5.69 14.62 -0.07
CA ARG A 72 -4.43 14.72 0.67
C ARG A 72 -4.53 14.11 2.07
N LYS A 73 -5.58 14.46 2.84
CA LYS A 73 -5.73 13.96 4.22
C LYS A 73 -5.94 12.46 4.23
N LEU A 74 -6.79 11.95 3.32
CA LEU A 74 -7.05 10.52 3.24
C LEU A 74 -5.79 9.74 2.86
N SER A 75 -5.01 10.23 1.91
CA SER A 75 -3.74 9.61 1.53
C SER A 75 -2.72 9.65 2.67
N LEU A 76 -2.67 10.75 3.44
CA LEU A 76 -1.81 10.86 4.62
C LEU A 76 -2.21 9.85 5.70
N TYR A 77 -3.50 9.74 6.01
CA TYR A 77 -3.98 8.74 6.97
C TYR A 77 -3.66 7.32 6.52
N GLY A 78 -3.81 7.03 5.22
CA GLY A 78 -3.45 5.73 4.66
C GLY A 78 -1.97 5.41 4.83
N ALA A 79 -1.07 6.36 4.58
CA ALA A 79 0.36 6.19 4.75
C ALA A 79 0.74 5.99 6.23
N VAL A 80 0.12 6.73 7.14
CA VAL A 80 0.33 6.55 8.59
C VAL A 80 -0.15 5.16 9.04
N LEU A 81 -1.32 4.71 8.58
CA LEU A 81 -1.81 3.37 8.88
C LEU A 81 -0.85 2.28 8.40
N GLN A 82 -0.27 2.43 7.21
CA GLN A 82 0.73 1.49 6.71
C GLN A 82 2.00 1.49 7.57
N ILE A 83 2.48 2.63 8.05
CA ILE A 83 3.63 2.68 8.94
C ILE A 83 3.33 1.97 10.27
N ILE A 84 2.14 2.19 10.85
CA ILE A 84 1.70 1.48 12.05
C ILE A 84 1.62 -0.03 11.78
N ALA A 85 1.06 -0.43 10.65
CA ALA A 85 0.96 -1.83 10.26
C ALA A 85 2.34 -2.50 10.16
N TRP A 86 3.31 -1.82 9.55
CA TRP A 86 4.68 -2.33 9.46
C TRP A 86 5.40 -2.39 10.81
N SER A 87 5.11 -1.46 11.72
CA SER A 87 5.61 -1.53 13.09
C SER A 87 5.06 -2.76 13.82
N ILE A 88 3.76 -3.08 13.63
CA ILE A 88 3.14 -4.28 14.18
C ILE A 88 3.71 -5.54 13.52
N ALA A 89 3.88 -5.56 12.20
CA ALA A 89 4.48 -6.68 11.47
C ALA A 89 5.92 -6.96 11.92
N ASN A 90 6.68 -5.92 12.28
CA ASN A 90 8.04 -6.07 12.78
C ASN A 90 8.09 -6.58 14.23
N LEU A 91 7.19 -6.11 15.10
CA LEU A 91 7.22 -6.44 16.54
C LEU A 91 6.48 -7.74 16.85
N TYR A 92 5.42 -8.04 16.11
CA TYR A 92 4.50 -9.15 16.37
C TYR A 92 4.30 -10.06 15.15
N GLY A 93 5.14 -9.93 14.13
CA GLY A 93 5.06 -10.69 12.88
C GLY A 93 5.28 -12.20 13.07
N ASP A 94 5.84 -12.63 14.18
CA ASP A 94 6.01 -14.04 14.56
C ASP A 94 4.74 -14.66 15.20
N THR A 95 3.62 -13.92 15.19
CA THR A 95 2.32 -14.40 15.65
C THR A 95 1.26 -14.23 14.57
N TYR A 96 0.33 -15.18 14.45
CA TYR A 96 -0.80 -15.04 13.51
C TYR A 96 -1.63 -13.78 13.77
N THR A 97 -1.88 -13.47 15.04
CA THR A 97 -2.65 -12.27 15.42
C THR A 97 -1.95 -10.99 14.95
N GLY A 98 -0.64 -10.90 15.12
CA GLY A 98 0.15 -9.77 14.67
C GLY A 98 0.12 -9.61 13.14
N LEU A 99 0.28 -10.72 12.42
CA LEU A 99 0.19 -10.72 10.95
C LEU A 99 -1.21 -10.31 10.46
N ILE A 100 -2.27 -10.86 11.06
CA ILE A 100 -3.66 -10.51 10.70
C ILE A 100 -3.90 -9.01 10.87
N ILE A 101 -3.53 -8.44 12.02
CA ILE A 101 -3.71 -7.02 12.29
C ILE A 101 -2.89 -6.18 11.30
N ALA A 102 -1.64 -6.56 11.07
CA ALA A 102 -0.75 -5.84 10.15
C ALA A 102 -1.31 -5.86 8.70
N ILE A 103 -1.76 -7.02 8.21
CA ILE A 103 -2.35 -7.17 6.87
C ILE A 103 -3.60 -6.30 6.74
N ILE A 104 -4.52 -6.37 7.68
CA ILE A 104 -5.75 -5.56 7.65
C ILE A 104 -5.42 -4.06 7.61
N LEU A 105 -4.49 -3.61 8.44
CA LEU A 105 -4.11 -2.19 8.49
C LEU A 105 -3.37 -1.74 7.22
N VAL A 106 -2.49 -2.58 6.65
CA VAL A 106 -1.83 -2.29 5.38
C VAL A 106 -2.86 -2.15 4.26
N ASP A 107 -3.83 -3.07 4.18
CA ASP A 107 -4.87 -3.06 3.15
C ASP A 107 -5.79 -1.86 3.29
N ILE A 108 -6.28 -1.54 4.49
CA ILE A 108 -7.09 -0.34 4.73
C ILE A 108 -6.29 0.92 4.40
N GLY A 109 -5.03 1.00 4.81
CA GLY A 109 -4.14 2.10 4.50
C GLY A 109 -3.94 2.29 2.99
N LEU A 110 -3.80 1.17 2.25
CA LEU A 110 -3.73 1.19 0.80
C LEU A 110 -5.02 1.73 0.18
N GLN A 111 -6.19 1.25 0.61
CA GLN A 111 -7.47 1.70 0.07
C GLN A 111 -7.66 3.21 0.25
N CYS A 112 -7.26 3.76 1.40
CA CYS A 112 -7.26 5.20 1.62
C CYS A 112 -6.41 5.94 0.60
N GLN A 113 -5.22 5.44 0.30
CA GLN A 113 -4.32 6.04 -0.67
C GLN A 113 -4.79 5.84 -2.12
N GLN A 114 -5.15 4.62 -2.49
CA GLN A 114 -5.55 4.29 -3.85
C GLN A 114 -6.78 5.08 -4.27
N LEU A 115 -7.89 4.94 -3.54
CA LEU A 115 -9.16 5.55 -3.93
C LEU A 115 -9.08 7.08 -3.94
N SER A 116 -8.41 7.69 -2.97
CA SER A 116 -8.26 9.15 -2.92
C SER A 116 -7.41 9.67 -4.08
N ASN A 117 -6.25 9.05 -4.35
CA ASN A 117 -5.35 9.51 -5.41
C ASN A 117 -5.90 9.22 -6.80
N GLN A 118 -6.54 8.08 -7.00
CA GLN A 118 -7.19 7.72 -8.27
C GLN A 118 -8.32 8.70 -8.59
N SER A 119 -9.17 9.01 -7.61
CA SER A 119 -10.21 10.03 -7.76
C SER A 119 -9.62 11.39 -8.13
N GLY A 120 -8.49 11.77 -7.50
CA GLY A 120 -7.79 13.00 -7.82
C GLY A 120 -7.26 13.05 -9.26
N CYS A 121 -6.70 11.95 -9.75
CA CYS A 121 -6.23 11.86 -11.14
C CYS A 121 -7.38 12.02 -12.15
N ILE A 122 -8.51 11.38 -11.89
CA ILE A 122 -9.69 11.44 -12.76
C ILE A 122 -10.30 12.85 -12.77
N GLN A 123 -10.36 13.49 -11.61
CA GLN A 123 -10.93 14.83 -11.47
C GLN A 123 -10.05 15.93 -12.06
N GLU A 124 -8.75 15.72 -12.20
CA GLU A 124 -7.82 16.73 -12.73
C GLU A 124 -8.04 17.00 -14.23
N ILE A 125 -8.48 15.97 -15.00
CA ILE A 125 -8.77 16.11 -16.44
C ILE A 125 -10.03 15.30 -16.76
N PRO A 126 -11.22 15.81 -16.45
CA PRO A 126 -12.47 15.09 -16.66
C PRO A 126 -12.71 14.69 -18.13
N GLU A 127 -12.29 15.54 -19.08
CA GLU A 127 -12.39 15.30 -20.52
C GLU A 127 -11.48 14.17 -21.02
N ALA A 128 -10.46 13.80 -20.24
CA ALA A 128 -9.53 12.72 -20.53
C ALA A 128 -9.42 11.72 -19.35
N ALA A 129 -10.50 11.52 -18.60
CA ALA A 129 -10.55 10.70 -17.39
C ALA A 129 -9.97 9.29 -17.58
N ASN A 130 -10.29 8.63 -18.68
CA ASN A 130 -9.77 7.29 -19.00
C ASN A 130 -8.24 7.30 -19.18
N ARG A 131 -7.68 8.32 -19.83
CA ARG A 131 -6.22 8.46 -20.00
C ARG A 131 -5.53 8.75 -18.68
N ALA A 132 -6.12 9.61 -17.85
CA ALA A 132 -5.61 9.91 -16.51
C ALA A 132 -5.59 8.64 -15.64
N ASN A 133 -6.67 7.84 -15.68
CA ASN A 133 -6.75 6.57 -14.97
C ASN A 133 -5.73 5.54 -15.48
N THR A 134 -5.53 5.43 -16.79
CA THR A 134 -4.50 4.54 -17.36
C THR A 134 -3.11 4.89 -16.84
N ILE A 135 -2.75 6.17 -16.85
CA ILE A 135 -1.46 6.66 -16.34
C ILE A 135 -1.33 6.34 -14.83
N PHE A 136 -2.39 6.61 -14.07
CA PHE A 136 -2.43 6.28 -12.66
C PHE A 136 -2.17 4.79 -12.42
N MET A 137 -2.94 3.91 -13.06
CA MET A 137 -2.82 2.46 -12.89
C MET A 137 -1.46 1.93 -13.35
N THR A 138 -0.92 2.42 -14.46
CA THR A 138 0.41 2.02 -14.93
C THR A 138 1.47 2.37 -13.89
N THR A 139 1.48 3.60 -13.39
CA THR A 139 2.43 4.05 -12.36
C THR A 139 2.25 3.26 -11.06
N TYR A 140 1.02 3.00 -10.69
CA TYR A 140 0.63 2.22 -9.51
C TYR A 140 1.21 0.80 -9.56
N PHE A 141 1.03 0.09 -10.67
CA PHE A 141 1.58 -1.26 -10.83
C PHE A 141 3.11 -1.29 -10.92
N ILE A 142 3.74 -0.28 -11.52
CA ILE A 142 5.20 -0.13 -11.47
C ILE A 142 5.67 -0.04 -10.01
N GLY A 143 4.99 0.74 -9.18
CA GLY A 143 5.29 0.83 -7.75
C GLY A 143 5.15 -0.51 -7.03
N GLY A 144 4.08 -1.25 -7.31
CA GLY A 144 3.87 -2.60 -6.78
C GLY A 144 4.99 -3.57 -7.17
N SER A 145 5.40 -3.55 -8.44
CA SER A 145 6.50 -4.38 -8.94
C SER A 145 7.83 -4.04 -8.27
N LEU A 146 8.11 -2.75 -8.08
CA LEU A 146 9.31 -2.29 -7.36
C LEU A 146 9.26 -2.73 -5.89
N GLY A 147 8.11 -2.61 -5.23
CA GLY A 147 7.93 -3.07 -3.85
C GLY A 147 8.20 -4.56 -3.70
N THR A 148 7.61 -5.38 -4.58
CA THR A 148 7.85 -6.84 -4.64
C THR A 148 9.33 -7.16 -4.86
N TYR A 149 9.97 -6.52 -5.82
CA TYR A 149 11.37 -6.76 -6.15
C TYR A 149 12.31 -6.39 -4.98
N CYS A 150 12.14 -5.20 -4.41
CA CYS A 150 12.93 -4.76 -3.26
C CYS A 150 12.72 -5.65 -2.03
N ALA A 151 11.48 -6.04 -1.75
CA ALA A 151 11.17 -6.93 -0.65
C ALA A 151 11.78 -8.32 -0.84
N GLY A 152 11.75 -8.86 -2.06
CA GLY A 152 12.39 -10.14 -2.39
C GLY A 152 13.90 -10.12 -2.15
N ILE A 153 14.59 -9.06 -2.56
CA ILE A 153 16.02 -8.89 -2.28
C ILE A 153 16.28 -8.78 -0.77
N ALA A 154 15.51 -7.95 -0.08
CA ALA A 154 15.67 -7.75 1.35
C ALA A 154 15.40 -9.05 2.15
N TRP A 155 14.43 -9.85 1.70
CA TRP A 155 14.16 -11.17 2.26
C TRP A 155 15.38 -12.09 2.19
N THR A 156 16.05 -12.16 1.04
CA THR A 156 17.21 -13.04 0.88
C THR A 156 18.41 -12.63 1.73
N GLN A 157 18.49 -11.37 2.16
CA GLN A 157 19.62 -10.85 2.94
C GLN A 157 19.39 -10.90 4.44
N ILE A 158 18.26 -10.42 4.91
CA ILE A 158 17.93 -10.25 6.34
C ILE A 158 16.53 -10.74 6.72
N GLY A 159 15.92 -11.56 5.87
CA GLY A 159 14.63 -12.20 6.15
C GLY A 159 13.47 -11.21 6.34
N TRP A 160 12.58 -11.54 7.27
CA TRP A 160 11.36 -10.76 7.54
C TRP A 160 11.63 -9.31 7.95
N LEU A 161 12.68 -9.07 8.71
CA LEU A 161 13.09 -7.73 9.10
C LEU A 161 13.36 -6.84 7.88
N GLY A 162 13.99 -7.40 6.84
CA GLY A 162 14.25 -6.70 5.57
C GLY A 162 12.96 -6.32 4.86
N VAL A 163 11.98 -7.21 4.82
CA VAL A 163 10.66 -6.95 4.24
C VAL A 163 9.95 -5.82 4.97
N CYS A 164 9.97 -5.87 6.31
CA CYS A 164 9.40 -4.82 7.15
C CYS A 164 10.07 -3.45 6.92
N ALA A 165 11.39 -3.44 6.76
CA ALA A 165 12.14 -2.22 6.46
C ALA A 165 11.74 -1.64 5.10
N ILE A 166 11.68 -2.45 4.03
CA ILE A 166 11.28 -2.01 2.69
C ILE A 166 9.84 -1.47 2.70
N GLY A 167 8.90 -2.22 3.28
CA GLY A 167 7.51 -1.79 3.36
C GLY A 167 7.35 -0.46 4.11
N THR A 168 8.08 -0.30 5.21
CA THR A 168 8.13 0.95 5.98
C THR A 168 8.71 2.10 5.17
N VAL A 169 9.82 1.91 4.47
CA VAL A 169 10.45 2.94 3.62
C VAL A 169 9.49 3.40 2.54
N PHE A 170 8.81 2.48 1.86
CA PHE A 170 7.82 2.83 0.85
C PHE A 170 6.64 3.64 1.44
N ALA A 171 6.14 3.24 2.61
CA ALA A 171 5.09 3.98 3.32
C ALA A 171 5.55 5.39 3.73
N ILE A 172 6.80 5.53 4.22
CA ILE A 172 7.39 6.83 4.57
C ILE A 172 7.54 7.72 3.34
N ILE A 173 7.99 7.20 2.20
CA ILE A 173 8.10 7.98 0.95
C ILE A 173 6.71 8.50 0.55
N SER A 174 5.68 7.63 0.58
CA SER A 174 4.30 8.05 0.30
C SER A 174 3.82 9.13 1.26
N LEU A 175 4.15 9.01 2.56
CA LEU A 175 3.85 10.01 3.58
C LEU A 175 4.55 11.34 3.30
N CYS A 176 5.85 11.32 3.01
CA CYS A 176 6.63 12.52 2.69
C CYS A 176 6.04 13.27 1.49
N ILE A 177 5.68 12.54 0.43
CA ILE A 177 5.02 13.14 -0.74
C ILE A 177 3.68 13.78 -0.35
N SER A 178 2.93 13.17 0.59
CA SER A 178 1.66 13.69 1.09
C SER A 178 1.82 14.96 1.93
N VAL A 179 2.92 15.07 2.68
CA VAL A 179 3.20 16.22 3.56
C VAL A 179 3.79 17.38 2.77
N CYS A 180 4.78 17.13 1.91
CA CYS A 180 5.51 18.18 1.17
C CYS A 180 4.61 18.94 0.19
N ASN A 181 3.53 18.34 -0.28
CA ASN A 181 2.63 18.98 -1.21
C ASN A 181 1.50 19.73 -0.51
N LYS A 182 1.75 20.98 -0.13
CA LYS A 182 0.80 21.86 0.57
C LYS A 182 -0.20 22.57 -0.37
N LYS A 183 -0.11 22.37 -1.70
CA LYS A 183 -1.01 23.05 -2.68
C LYS A 183 -1.99 22.07 -3.30
#